data_89ee34d9a1956fb50f8aded133da86af
#
_entry.id   89ee34d9a1956fb50f8aded133da86af
#
_cell.length_a   1.000
_cell.length_b   1.000
_cell.length_c   1.000
_cell.angle_alpha   90.00
_cell.angle_beta   90.00
_cell.angle_gamma   90.00
#
_symmetry.space_group_name_H-M   'P 1'
#
loop_
_entity.id
_entity.type
_entity.pdbx_description
1 polymer ?
#
loop_
_entity_poly.entity_id
_entity_poly.type
_entity_poly.pdbx_seq_one_letter_code
_entity_poly.pdbx_strand_id
1 'polypeptide(L)'
;MKDLIARLGGKGPAETARLERLTRDQAKQIAWLEKLVTELLIEQRGDCLMPPAELRMHVGARSSKANFWNQGRDSSARVIEVFGETPPGLVLDWGCGSGRTLYWLHGHEAWRKAYRGCDVDAEAIRWLRKRQGITAVEVCQTEPPLPYGEGTFCGVFSFSVLTHIPPERHRVWYEELHRVLAPGGRAYVTVNGDSRAADQAAFTAAEQALFAEQGWLWADREGHYKGAAVVSRAFTAKALEGLFELERYRDAGYHQQDDLILRRV
;
A
#
# COMPACT_ATOMS: atom_id res chain seq x y z
N MET A 1 20.71 1.06 -15.16
CA MET A 1 21.96 0.63 -14.50
C MET A 1 22.70 -0.39 -15.35
N LYS A 2 22.11 -1.50 -15.83
CA LYS A 2 22.75 -2.47 -16.75
C LYS A 2 23.29 -1.81 -18.03
N ASP A 3 22.58 -0.85 -18.61
CA ASP A 3 23.00 -0.13 -19.83
C ASP A 3 24.18 0.84 -19.60
N LEU A 4 24.34 1.38 -18.39
CA LEU A 4 25.48 2.22 -18.03
C LEU A 4 26.76 1.38 -17.89
N ILE A 5 26.64 0.18 -17.32
CA ILE A 5 27.74 -0.79 -17.17
C ILE A 5 28.16 -1.32 -18.54
N ALA A 6 27.22 -1.56 -19.46
CA ALA A 6 27.50 -1.98 -20.84
C ALA A 6 28.26 -0.92 -21.66
N ARG A 7 28.07 0.37 -21.37
CA ARG A 7 28.80 1.48 -22.04
C ARG A 7 30.24 1.71 -21.51
N LEU A 8 30.59 1.12 -20.37
CA LEU A 8 31.94 1.19 -19.77
C LEU A 8 32.82 0.00 -20.18
N GLY A 9 32.60 -0.55 -21.36
CA GLY A 9 33.32 -1.71 -21.93
C GLY A 9 34.83 -1.69 -21.62
N GLY A 10 35.31 -2.76 -20.97
CA GLY A 10 36.73 -3.00 -20.73
C GLY A 10 37.18 -3.10 -19.27
N LYS A 11 36.26 -2.95 -18.29
CA LYS A 11 36.60 -3.07 -16.87
C LYS A 11 36.58 -4.52 -16.40
N GLY A 12 37.65 -4.95 -15.71
CA GLY A 12 37.72 -6.31 -15.18
C GLY A 12 36.67 -6.57 -14.05
N PRO A 13 36.44 -7.87 -13.71
CA PRO A 13 35.44 -8.24 -12.70
C PRO A 13 35.60 -7.54 -11.34
N ALA A 14 36.85 -7.31 -10.92
CA ALA A 14 37.19 -6.63 -9.67
C ALA A 14 36.79 -5.14 -9.69
N GLU A 15 36.94 -4.46 -10.82
CA GLU A 15 36.56 -3.06 -10.96
C GLU A 15 35.05 -2.88 -11.04
N THR A 16 34.34 -3.80 -11.69
CA THR A 16 32.88 -3.85 -11.73
C THR A 16 32.31 -4.04 -10.34
N ALA A 17 32.83 -4.98 -9.54
CA ALA A 17 32.42 -5.21 -8.16
C ALA A 17 32.69 -3.99 -7.25
N ARG A 18 33.83 -3.28 -7.49
CA ARG A 18 34.16 -2.04 -6.77
C ARG A 18 33.16 -0.93 -7.09
N LEU A 19 32.76 -0.76 -8.35
CA LEU A 19 31.78 0.25 -8.78
C LEU A 19 30.40 -0.06 -8.23
N GLU A 20 29.98 -1.31 -8.25
CA GLU A 20 28.70 -1.72 -7.65
C GLU A 20 28.64 -1.46 -6.14
N ARG A 21 29.78 -1.67 -5.43
CA ARG A 21 29.88 -1.34 -4.00
C ARG A 21 29.76 0.16 -3.78
N LEU A 22 30.50 0.97 -4.53
CA LEU A 22 30.44 2.44 -4.45
C LEU A 22 29.04 2.96 -4.74
N THR A 23 28.36 2.43 -5.76
CA THR A 23 26.98 2.79 -6.10
C THR A 23 26.02 2.45 -4.97
N ARG A 24 26.17 1.28 -4.34
CA ARG A 24 25.36 0.89 -3.17
C ARG A 24 25.61 1.80 -1.97
N ASP A 25 26.86 2.16 -1.71
CA ASP A 25 27.22 3.04 -0.59
C ASP A 25 26.71 4.47 -0.81
N GLN A 26 26.80 4.99 -2.05
CA GLN A 26 26.20 6.27 -2.42
C GLN A 26 24.67 6.25 -2.27
N ALA A 27 24.01 5.18 -2.71
CA ALA A 27 22.57 5.04 -2.55
C ALA A 27 22.16 5.05 -1.06
N LYS A 28 22.92 4.39 -0.18
CA LYS A 28 22.69 4.44 1.28
C LYS A 28 22.88 5.85 1.85
N GLN A 29 23.92 6.58 1.39
CA GLN A 29 24.15 7.96 1.83
C GLN A 29 23.05 8.90 1.37
N ILE A 30 22.57 8.77 0.13
CA ILE A 30 21.44 9.55 -0.39
C ILE A 30 20.18 9.26 0.45
N ALA A 31 19.85 7.99 0.68
CA ALA A 31 18.69 7.62 1.48
C ALA A 31 18.79 8.15 2.94
N TRP A 32 19.99 8.17 3.52
CA TRP A 32 20.22 8.74 4.84
C TRP A 32 20.02 10.26 4.86
N LEU A 33 20.56 10.97 3.85
CA LEU A 33 20.38 12.43 3.70
C LEU A 33 18.90 12.79 3.47
N GLU A 34 18.20 12.07 2.60
CA GLU A 34 16.76 12.25 2.37
C GLU A 34 15.97 12.09 3.66
N LYS A 35 16.30 11.06 4.47
CA LYS A 35 15.70 10.85 5.78
C LYS A 35 15.95 12.04 6.71
N LEU A 36 17.19 12.50 6.82
CA LEU A 36 17.57 13.62 7.69
C LEU A 36 16.88 14.92 7.27
N VAL A 37 16.88 15.24 5.97
CA VAL A 37 16.19 16.42 5.42
C VAL A 37 14.68 16.34 5.71
N THR A 38 14.08 15.15 5.52
CA THR A 38 12.66 14.93 5.80
C THR A 38 12.35 15.12 7.29
N GLU A 39 13.19 14.62 8.19
CA GLU A 39 13.01 14.81 9.64
C GLU A 39 13.09 16.28 10.02
N LEU A 40 14.05 17.03 9.48
CA LEU A 40 14.17 18.49 9.69
C LEU A 40 12.95 19.27 9.17
N LEU A 41 12.44 18.90 7.97
CA LEU A 41 11.24 19.52 7.42
C LEU A 41 9.99 19.25 8.27
N ILE A 42 9.88 18.04 8.82
CA ILE A 42 8.79 17.67 9.74
C ILE A 42 8.90 18.47 11.04
N GLU A 43 10.09 18.63 11.59
CA GLU A 43 10.33 19.43 12.81
C GLU A 43 9.98 20.90 12.59
N GLN A 44 10.34 21.48 11.44
CA GLN A 44 9.99 22.87 11.11
C GLN A 44 8.48 23.09 10.96
N ARG A 45 7.72 22.06 10.53
CA ARG A 45 6.24 22.13 10.40
C ARG A 45 5.51 21.84 11.70
N GLY A 46 6.20 21.41 12.74
CA GLY A 46 5.67 21.04 14.04
C GLY A 46 5.17 19.59 14.11
N ASP A 47 5.44 18.97 15.25
CA ASP A 47 5.09 17.57 15.55
C ASP A 47 3.56 17.27 15.56
N CYS A 48 2.74 18.32 15.60
CA CYS A 48 1.28 18.19 15.71
C CYS A 48 0.62 17.50 14.50
N LEU A 49 1.34 17.35 13.39
CA LEU A 49 0.84 16.72 12.16
C LEU A 49 1.23 15.24 12.01
N MET A 50 2.09 14.73 12.91
CA MET A 50 2.52 13.33 12.89
C MET A 50 1.76 12.50 13.92
N PRO A 51 1.22 11.33 13.54
CA PRO A 51 0.63 10.44 14.53
C PRO A 51 1.69 9.94 15.52
N PRO A 52 1.28 9.54 16.74
CA PRO A 52 2.15 8.86 17.70
C PRO A 52 2.84 7.64 17.09
N ALA A 53 3.96 7.21 17.68
CA ALA A 53 4.77 6.10 17.16
C ALA A 53 3.95 4.81 17.00
N GLU A 54 3.08 4.54 17.97
CA GLU A 54 2.19 3.38 18.00
C GLU A 54 1.29 3.35 16.75
N LEU A 55 0.62 4.45 16.43
CA LEU A 55 -0.24 4.55 15.25
C LEU A 55 0.55 4.53 13.94
N ARG A 56 1.81 5.03 13.93
CA ARG A 56 2.66 4.91 12.75
C ARG A 56 3.11 3.47 12.47
N MET A 57 3.29 2.66 13.52
CA MET A 57 3.64 1.24 13.36
C MET A 57 2.53 0.46 12.67
N HIS A 58 1.27 0.78 12.93
CA HIS A 58 0.10 0.12 12.32
C HIS A 58 0.05 0.31 10.79
N VAL A 59 0.68 1.33 10.25
CA VAL A 59 0.76 1.58 8.81
C VAL A 59 2.13 1.24 8.20
N GLY A 60 2.89 0.39 8.85
CA GLY A 60 4.17 -0.12 8.33
C GLY A 60 5.33 0.88 8.36
N ALA A 61 5.18 2.03 8.99
CA ALA A 61 6.21 3.08 9.01
C ALA A 61 7.35 2.81 10.02
N ARG A 62 7.37 1.65 10.70
CA ARG A 62 8.36 1.26 11.71
C ARG A 62 8.69 2.39 12.69
N SER A 63 7.69 3.12 13.17
CA SER A 63 7.81 4.31 14.04
C SER A 63 8.56 5.52 13.46
N SER A 64 9.21 5.42 12.31
CA SER A 64 9.94 6.54 11.69
C SER A 64 8.98 7.58 11.11
N LYS A 65 9.16 8.85 11.52
CA LYS A 65 8.42 10.00 10.96
C LYS A 65 8.70 10.15 9.46
N ALA A 66 9.98 10.04 9.06
CA ALA A 66 10.39 10.15 7.67
C ALA A 66 9.79 9.05 6.78
N ASN A 67 9.74 7.80 7.27
CA ASN A 67 9.09 6.73 6.53
C ASN A 67 7.59 6.99 6.34
N PHE A 68 6.89 7.39 7.40
CA PHE A 68 5.48 7.75 7.32
C PHE A 68 5.23 8.85 6.28
N TRP A 69 6.04 9.90 6.32
CA TRP A 69 5.97 11.04 5.43
C TRP A 69 6.23 10.66 3.98
N ASN A 70 7.36 10.04 3.69
CA ASN A 70 7.77 9.70 2.32
C ASN A 70 6.85 8.65 1.69
N GLN A 71 6.51 7.60 2.42
CA GLN A 71 5.56 6.59 1.94
C GLN A 71 4.16 7.18 1.68
N GLY A 72 3.73 8.14 2.51
CA GLY A 72 2.46 8.84 2.30
C GLY A 72 2.47 9.68 1.03
N ARG A 73 3.56 10.43 0.79
CA ARG A 73 3.74 11.19 -0.45
C ARG A 73 3.71 10.26 -1.67
N ASP A 74 4.48 9.18 -1.62
CA ASP A 74 4.59 8.26 -2.74
C ASP A 74 3.27 7.51 -3.00
N SER A 75 2.55 7.12 -1.94
CA SER A 75 1.21 6.52 -2.05
C SER A 75 0.21 7.49 -2.68
N SER A 76 0.18 8.75 -2.21
CA SER A 76 -0.76 9.75 -2.74
C SER A 76 -0.48 10.07 -4.20
N ALA A 77 0.78 10.15 -4.61
CA ALA A 77 1.15 10.35 -6.02
C ALA A 77 0.62 9.20 -6.90
N ARG A 78 0.71 7.94 -6.44
CA ARG A 78 0.16 6.78 -7.15
C ARG A 78 -1.37 6.79 -7.21
N VAL A 79 -2.02 7.21 -6.13
CA VAL A 79 -3.48 7.38 -6.11
C VAL A 79 -3.91 8.43 -7.14
N ILE A 80 -3.21 9.56 -7.20
CA ILE A 80 -3.47 10.62 -8.19
C ILE A 80 -3.19 10.12 -9.62
N GLU A 81 -2.12 9.34 -9.84
CA GLU A 81 -1.85 8.70 -11.15
C GLU A 81 -3.02 7.84 -11.63
N VAL A 82 -3.65 7.08 -10.73
CA VAL A 82 -4.74 6.14 -11.08
C VAL A 82 -6.09 6.83 -11.24
N PHE A 83 -6.42 7.79 -10.38
CA PHE A 83 -7.74 8.42 -10.32
C PHE A 83 -7.78 9.85 -10.86
N GLY A 84 -6.64 10.42 -11.24
CA GLY A 84 -6.50 11.77 -11.77
C GLY A 84 -6.31 12.85 -10.71
N GLU A 85 -5.81 13.99 -11.13
CA GLU A 85 -5.65 15.20 -10.30
C GLU A 85 -6.99 15.70 -9.73
N THR A 86 -8.07 15.50 -10.49
CA THR A 86 -9.44 15.80 -10.10
C THR A 86 -10.28 14.56 -10.32
N PRO A 87 -10.51 13.74 -9.28
CA PRO A 87 -11.31 12.53 -9.43
C PRO A 87 -12.76 12.86 -9.79
N PRO A 88 -13.42 12.04 -10.63
CA PRO A 88 -14.78 12.32 -11.12
C PRO A 88 -15.88 12.15 -10.06
N GLY A 89 -15.53 11.69 -8.87
CA GLY A 89 -16.46 11.44 -7.77
C GLY A 89 -15.72 11.10 -6.48
N LEU A 90 -16.41 10.44 -5.55
CA LEU A 90 -15.81 10.03 -4.28
C LEU A 90 -14.87 8.84 -4.48
N VAL A 91 -13.73 8.88 -3.80
CA VAL A 91 -12.72 7.81 -3.76
C VAL A 91 -12.52 7.39 -2.31
N LEU A 92 -12.58 6.09 -2.04
CA LEU A 92 -12.41 5.50 -0.70
C LEU A 92 -10.97 5.06 -0.47
N ASP A 93 -10.38 5.46 0.65
CA ASP A 93 -9.20 4.84 1.26
C ASP A 93 -9.68 3.75 2.23
N TRP A 94 -9.71 2.50 1.78
CA TRP A 94 -10.06 1.36 2.61
C TRP A 94 -8.83 0.87 3.38
N GLY A 95 -8.90 0.93 4.70
CA GLY A 95 -7.77 0.70 5.59
C GLY A 95 -6.84 1.92 5.68
N CYS A 96 -7.42 3.11 5.91
CA CYS A 96 -6.69 4.37 5.90
C CYS A 96 -5.70 4.53 7.08
N GLY A 97 -5.83 3.71 8.13
CA GLY A 97 -5.01 3.77 9.32
C GLY A 97 -4.94 5.17 9.92
N SER A 98 -3.76 5.57 10.32
CA SER A 98 -3.49 6.92 10.83
C SER A 98 -3.32 7.99 9.74
N GLY A 99 -3.79 7.72 8.50
CA GLY A 99 -3.92 8.69 7.43
C GLY A 99 -2.66 9.00 6.65
N ARG A 100 -1.76 8.04 6.53
CA ARG A 100 -0.49 8.22 5.80
C ARG A 100 -0.69 8.81 4.40
N THR A 101 -1.61 8.25 3.63
CA THR A 101 -1.97 8.72 2.28
C THR A 101 -2.92 9.91 2.33
N LEU A 102 -3.93 9.84 3.20
CA LEU A 102 -4.97 10.89 3.32
C LEU A 102 -4.41 12.26 3.71
N TYR A 103 -3.33 12.32 4.50
CA TYR A 103 -2.66 13.57 4.84
C TYR A 103 -2.27 14.39 3.59
N TRP A 104 -1.69 13.71 2.59
CA TRP A 104 -1.26 14.34 1.34
C TRP A 104 -2.44 14.69 0.45
N LEU A 105 -3.42 13.78 0.32
CA LEU A 105 -4.64 14.04 -0.45
C LEU A 105 -5.46 15.17 0.16
N HIS A 106 -5.49 15.30 1.50
CA HIS A 106 -6.16 16.39 2.19
C HIS A 106 -5.53 17.77 1.89
N GLY A 107 -4.22 17.80 1.68
CA GLY A 107 -3.49 18.99 1.23
C GLY A 107 -3.81 19.42 -0.20
N HIS A 108 -4.33 18.54 -1.03
CA HIS A 108 -4.65 18.78 -2.43
C HIS A 108 -6.11 19.26 -2.56
N GLU A 109 -6.35 20.43 -3.15
CA GLU A 109 -7.65 21.10 -3.12
C GLU A 109 -8.79 20.23 -3.70
N ALA A 110 -8.60 19.64 -4.88
CA ALA A 110 -9.61 18.79 -5.52
C ALA A 110 -9.88 17.52 -4.72
N TRP A 111 -8.83 16.91 -4.18
CA TRP A 111 -8.94 15.67 -3.41
C TRP A 111 -9.56 15.86 -2.04
N ARG A 112 -9.38 17.00 -1.40
CA ARG A 112 -9.92 17.29 -0.05
C ARG A 112 -11.42 17.03 0.06
N LYS A 113 -12.18 17.22 -1.03
CA LYS A 113 -13.64 17.00 -1.08
C LYS A 113 -14.01 15.61 -1.60
N ALA A 114 -13.08 14.97 -2.32
CA ALA A 114 -13.33 13.74 -3.06
C ALA A 114 -13.01 12.46 -2.28
N TYR A 115 -12.10 12.48 -1.28
CA TYR A 115 -11.79 11.27 -0.53
C TYR A 115 -12.79 10.98 0.58
N ARG A 116 -12.90 9.71 0.92
CA ARG A 116 -13.41 9.15 2.17
C ARG A 116 -12.39 8.15 2.69
N GLY A 117 -12.39 7.87 3.98
CA GLY A 117 -11.53 6.82 4.54
C GLY A 117 -12.30 5.94 5.52
N CYS A 118 -11.89 4.69 5.67
CA CYS A 118 -12.33 3.86 6.78
C CYS A 118 -11.20 2.94 7.26
N ASP A 119 -11.26 2.62 8.55
CA ASP A 119 -10.33 1.69 9.19
C ASP A 119 -11.00 1.01 10.38
N VAL A 120 -10.51 -0.16 10.75
CA VAL A 120 -10.95 -0.89 11.96
C VAL A 120 -10.35 -0.28 13.23
N ASP A 121 -9.26 0.47 13.11
CA ASP A 121 -8.58 1.13 14.22
C ASP A 121 -9.29 2.44 14.63
N ALA A 122 -10.17 2.32 15.61
CA ALA A 122 -10.93 3.46 16.14
C ALA A 122 -10.04 4.56 16.74
N GLU A 123 -8.83 4.23 17.23
CA GLU A 123 -7.89 5.19 17.77
C GLU A 123 -7.25 6.01 16.64
N ALA A 124 -6.85 5.37 15.57
CA ALA A 124 -6.35 6.04 14.36
C ALA A 124 -7.41 6.99 13.78
N ILE A 125 -8.66 6.55 13.63
CA ILE A 125 -9.76 7.39 13.16
C ILE A 125 -10.01 8.58 14.09
N ARG A 126 -9.99 8.36 15.40
CA ARG A 126 -10.15 9.45 16.39
C ARG A 126 -9.01 10.47 16.26
N TRP A 127 -7.78 9.99 16.07
CA TRP A 127 -6.62 10.84 15.90
C TRP A 127 -6.73 11.70 14.63
N LEU A 128 -7.10 11.11 13.50
CA LEU A 128 -7.33 11.80 12.22
C LEU A 128 -8.34 12.95 12.39
N ARG A 129 -9.48 12.66 12.99
CA ARG A 129 -10.55 13.66 13.19
C ARG A 129 -10.13 14.79 14.13
N LYS A 130 -9.47 14.48 15.25
CA LYS A 130 -9.17 15.45 16.31
C LYS A 130 -7.88 16.24 16.07
N ARG A 131 -6.89 15.65 15.43
CA ARG A 131 -5.55 16.24 15.31
C ARG A 131 -5.22 16.71 13.91
N GLN A 132 -5.68 15.98 12.90
CA GLN A 132 -5.43 16.30 11.50
C GLN A 132 -6.55 17.12 10.85
N GLY A 133 -7.72 17.21 11.45
CA GLY A 133 -8.89 17.82 10.84
C GLY A 133 -9.44 17.01 9.65
N ILE A 134 -9.00 15.76 9.50
CA ILE A 134 -9.50 14.82 8.49
C ILE A 134 -10.76 14.17 9.05
N THR A 135 -11.92 14.77 8.79
CA THR A 135 -13.21 14.35 9.36
C THR A 135 -13.98 13.37 8.47
N ALA A 136 -13.63 13.26 7.19
CA ALA A 136 -14.28 12.39 6.22
C ALA A 136 -13.79 10.93 6.33
N VAL A 137 -13.73 10.40 7.55
CA VAL A 137 -13.25 9.04 7.86
C VAL A 137 -14.19 8.37 8.87
N GLU A 138 -14.38 7.05 8.74
CA GLU A 138 -15.29 6.25 9.57
C GLU A 138 -14.57 5.03 10.15
N VAL A 139 -15.04 4.55 11.31
CA VAL A 139 -14.65 3.23 11.81
C VAL A 139 -15.47 2.18 11.06
N CYS A 140 -14.80 1.16 10.52
CA CYS A 140 -15.46 0.01 9.90
C CYS A 140 -15.23 -1.26 10.72
N GLN A 141 -15.91 -2.34 10.32
CA GLN A 141 -15.72 -3.66 10.93
C GLN A 141 -14.63 -4.45 10.23
N THR A 142 -14.15 -5.51 10.90
CA THR A 142 -13.20 -6.48 10.35
C THR A 142 -13.81 -7.40 9.29
N GLU A 143 -15.13 -7.36 9.14
CA GLU A 143 -15.92 -8.11 8.17
C GLU A 143 -16.86 -7.17 7.42
N PRO A 144 -17.22 -7.47 6.17
CA PRO A 144 -18.27 -6.73 5.45
C PRO A 144 -19.62 -6.76 6.20
N PRO A 145 -20.48 -5.74 5.97
CA PRO A 145 -20.32 -4.68 4.99
C PRO A 145 -19.55 -3.46 5.50
N LEU A 146 -18.94 -2.70 4.56
CA LEU A 146 -18.44 -1.36 4.82
C LEU A 146 -19.61 -0.39 5.10
N PRO A 147 -19.39 0.69 5.87
CA PRO A 147 -20.47 1.63 6.25
C PRO A 147 -20.88 2.57 5.11
N TYR A 148 -20.92 2.07 3.89
CA TYR A 148 -21.24 2.84 2.69
C TYR A 148 -22.27 2.12 1.81
N GLY A 149 -23.10 2.90 1.11
CA GLY A 149 -24.07 2.39 0.16
C GLY A 149 -23.45 1.80 -1.10
N GLU A 150 -24.25 1.03 -1.83
CA GLU A 150 -23.86 0.50 -3.15
C GLU A 150 -23.57 1.65 -4.12
N GLY A 151 -22.54 1.49 -4.97
CA GLY A 151 -22.21 2.44 -6.02
C GLY A 151 -21.76 3.83 -5.53
N THR A 152 -21.39 3.96 -4.25
CA THR A 152 -21.04 5.25 -3.65
C THR A 152 -19.76 5.85 -4.25
N PHE A 153 -18.78 5.02 -4.66
CA PHE A 153 -17.46 5.47 -5.03
C PHE A 153 -17.16 5.26 -6.51
N CYS A 154 -16.53 6.26 -7.14
CA CYS A 154 -15.92 6.08 -8.46
C CYS A 154 -14.57 5.36 -8.38
N GLY A 155 -13.96 5.32 -7.21
CA GLY A 155 -12.69 4.65 -6.96
C GLY A 155 -12.55 4.17 -5.52
N VAL A 156 -11.78 3.10 -5.34
CA VAL A 156 -11.31 2.61 -4.03
C VAL A 156 -9.81 2.39 -4.15
N PHE A 157 -9.04 2.82 -3.16
CA PHE A 157 -7.66 2.36 -3.04
C PHE A 157 -7.41 1.76 -1.66
N SER A 158 -6.44 0.85 -1.60
CA SER A 158 -6.11 0.15 -0.37
C SER A 158 -4.68 -0.37 -0.41
N PHE A 159 -3.87 0.05 0.54
CA PHE A 159 -2.48 -0.38 0.66
C PHE A 159 -2.28 -1.28 1.86
N SER A 160 -1.84 -2.52 1.60
CA SER A 160 -1.50 -3.52 2.62
C SER A 160 -2.68 -4.03 3.47
N VAL A 161 -3.93 -3.88 3.06
CA VAL A 161 -5.09 -4.42 3.81
C VAL A 161 -5.29 -5.90 3.51
N LEU A 162 -5.38 -6.27 2.22
CA LEU A 162 -5.54 -7.67 1.81
C LEU A 162 -4.39 -8.56 2.30
N THR A 163 -3.22 -7.98 2.53
CA THR A 163 -2.07 -8.71 3.10
C THR A 163 -2.27 -9.16 4.56
N HIS A 164 -3.30 -8.63 5.24
CA HIS A 164 -3.67 -8.96 6.63
C HIS A 164 -5.04 -9.63 6.74
N ILE A 165 -5.62 -10.01 5.62
CA ILE A 165 -6.89 -10.73 5.54
C ILE A 165 -6.60 -12.17 5.09
N PRO A 166 -7.12 -13.21 5.77
CA PRO A 166 -6.95 -14.59 5.33
C PRO A 166 -7.37 -14.78 3.88
N PRO A 167 -6.60 -15.52 3.06
CA PRO A 167 -6.86 -15.65 1.61
C PRO A 167 -8.27 -16.13 1.30
N GLU A 168 -8.86 -17.00 2.13
CA GLU A 168 -10.23 -17.52 1.98
C GLU A 168 -11.28 -16.41 2.06
N ARG A 169 -10.93 -15.26 2.63
CA ARG A 169 -11.80 -14.09 2.78
C ARG A 169 -11.62 -13.06 1.66
N HIS A 170 -10.60 -13.20 0.80
CA HIS A 170 -10.34 -12.23 -0.26
C HIS A 170 -11.54 -12.08 -1.22
N ARG A 171 -12.18 -13.19 -1.63
CA ARG A 171 -13.36 -13.15 -2.52
C ARG A 171 -14.48 -12.29 -1.92
N VAL A 172 -14.80 -12.48 -0.65
CA VAL A 172 -15.86 -11.74 0.05
C VAL A 172 -15.55 -10.24 0.11
N TRP A 173 -14.27 -9.88 0.31
CA TRP A 173 -13.85 -8.49 0.28
C TRP A 173 -13.86 -7.89 -1.14
N TYR A 174 -13.50 -8.64 -2.16
CA TYR A 174 -13.67 -8.17 -3.54
C TYR A 174 -15.15 -7.97 -3.90
N GLU A 175 -16.06 -8.80 -3.43
CA GLU A 175 -17.51 -8.60 -3.57
C GLU A 175 -17.98 -7.31 -2.88
N GLU A 176 -17.44 -7.02 -1.72
CA GLU A 176 -17.76 -5.78 -1.00
C GLU A 176 -17.19 -4.54 -1.70
N LEU A 177 -15.93 -4.59 -2.19
CA LEU A 177 -15.37 -3.51 -2.99
C LEU A 177 -16.16 -3.28 -4.28
N HIS A 178 -16.58 -4.37 -4.93
CA HIS A 178 -17.48 -4.31 -6.09
C HIS A 178 -18.80 -3.64 -5.74
N ARG A 179 -19.42 -3.97 -4.60
CA ARG A 179 -20.67 -3.40 -4.16
C ARG A 179 -20.57 -1.87 -3.97
N VAL A 180 -19.55 -1.38 -3.29
CA VAL A 180 -19.41 0.05 -2.97
C VAL A 180 -18.91 0.89 -4.15
N LEU A 181 -18.30 0.30 -5.16
CA LEU A 181 -17.89 0.97 -6.39
C LEU A 181 -19.09 1.21 -7.33
N ALA A 182 -19.12 2.34 -7.99
CA ALA A 182 -20.06 2.57 -9.11
C ALA A 182 -19.70 1.66 -10.30
N PRO A 183 -20.65 1.35 -11.20
CA PRO A 183 -20.34 0.63 -12.45
C PRO A 183 -19.19 1.30 -13.22
N GLY A 184 -18.20 0.51 -13.65
CA GLY A 184 -16.99 1.01 -14.30
C GLY A 184 -15.98 1.70 -13.36
N GLY A 185 -16.27 1.79 -12.07
CA GLY A 185 -15.35 2.30 -11.06
C GLY A 185 -14.11 1.41 -10.90
N ARG A 186 -13.02 1.99 -10.39
CA ARG A 186 -11.73 1.31 -10.26
C ARG A 186 -11.36 1.02 -8.80
N ALA A 187 -10.73 -0.14 -8.58
CA ALA A 187 -10.02 -0.42 -7.32
C ALA A 187 -8.52 -0.47 -7.57
N TYR A 188 -7.73 0.23 -6.76
CA TYR A 188 -6.27 0.15 -6.72
C TYR A 188 -5.86 -0.49 -5.41
N VAL A 189 -5.46 -1.76 -5.44
CA VAL A 189 -5.18 -2.56 -4.25
C VAL A 189 -3.80 -3.20 -4.31
N THR A 190 -3.25 -3.55 -3.14
CA THR A 190 -1.98 -4.28 -3.05
C THR A 190 -2.15 -5.62 -2.35
N VAL A 191 -1.37 -6.61 -2.81
CA VAL A 191 -1.28 -7.95 -2.22
C VAL A 191 0.19 -8.35 -2.04
N ASN A 192 0.49 -9.25 -1.12
CA ASN A 192 1.74 -9.99 -1.20
C ASN A 192 1.55 -11.08 -2.26
N GLY A 193 2.17 -10.90 -3.41
CA GLY A 193 2.03 -11.80 -4.54
C GLY A 193 3.20 -12.76 -4.72
N ASP A 194 3.35 -13.27 -5.95
CA ASP A 194 4.41 -14.22 -6.30
C ASP A 194 5.82 -13.67 -6.03
N SER A 195 6.03 -12.37 -6.20
CA SER A 195 7.30 -11.70 -5.88
C SER A 195 7.66 -11.82 -4.40
N ARG A 196 6.67 -11.75 -3.51
CA ARG A 196 6.87 -11.91 -2.07
C ARG A 196 7.06 -13.36 -1.67
N ALA A 197 6.35 -14.30 -2.31
CA ALA A 197 6.50 -15.73 -2.09
C ALA A 197 7.91 -16.23 -2.43
N ALA A 198 8.57 -15.62 -3.41
CA ALA A 198 9.93 -15.94 -3.82
C ALA A 198 11.03 -15.46 -2.83
N ASP A 199 10.68 -14.66 -1.82
CA ASP A 199 11.63 -14.15 -0.81
C ASP A 199 11.97 -15.24 0.21
N GLN A 200 13.08 -15.96 -0.04
CA GLN A 200 13.57 -17.05 0.82
C GLN A 200 13.88 -16.61 2.26
N ALA A 201 14.16 -15.31 2.48
CA ALA A 201 14.39 -14.78 3.82
C ALA A 201 13.10 -14.58 4.62
N ALA A 202 11.95 -14.51 3.94
CA ALA A 202 10.64 -14.26 4.54
C ALA A 202 9.85 -15.54 4.86
N PHE A 203 10.12 -16.65 4.17
CA PHE A 203 9.34 -17.88 4.24
C PHE A 203 10.24 -19.11 4.32
N THR A 204 9.81 -20.07 5.13
CA THR A 204 10.47 -21.40 5.22
C THR A 204 10.25 -22.20 3.94
N ALA A 205 11.09 -23.23 3.72
CA ALA A 205 10.92 -24.12 2.58
C ALA A 205 9.55 -24.86 2.60
N ALA A 206 9.01 -25.16 3.78
CA ALA A 206 7.68 -25.77 3.93
C ALA A 206 6.56 -24.79 3.52
N GLU A 207 6.64 -23.52 3.92
CA GLU A 207 5.68 -22.47 3.52
C GLU A 207 5.73 -22.23 2.01
N GLN A 208 6.92 -22.23 1.40
CA GLN A 208 7.08 -22.08 -0.05
C GLN A 208 6.50 -23.29 -0.81
N ALA A 209 6.69 -24.50 -0.32
CA ALA A 209 6.09 -25.69 -0.92
C ALA A 209 4.56 -25.66 -0.84
N LEU A 210 4.01 -25.27 0.30
CA LEU A 210 2.55 -25.10 0.48
C LEU A 210 1.99 -24.04 -0.47
N PHE A 211 2.66 -22.89 -0.61
CA PHE A 211 2.27 -21.86 -1.56
C PHE A 211 2.29 -22.37 -3.01
N ALA A 212 3.31 -23.13 -3.40
CA ALA A 212 3.42 -23.70 -4.74
C ALA A 212 2.30 -24.71 -5.05
N GLU A 213 1.82 -25.46 -4.03
CA GLU A 213 0.76 -26.45 -4.15
C GLU A 213 -0.62 -25.81 -4.29
N GLN A 214 -0.98 -24.86 -3.42
CA GLN A 214 -2.34 -24.33 -3.34
C GLN A 214 -2.52 -22.90 -3.87
N GLY A 215 -1.41 -22.23 -4.21
CA GLY A 215 -1.44 -20.86 -4.77
C GLY A 215 -1.66 -19.76 -3.76
N TRP A 216 -1.65 -20.06 -2.47
CA TRP A 216 -1.77 -19.07 -1.40
C TRP A 216 -1.12 -19.56 -0.10
N LEU A 217 -0.85 -18.65 0.81
CA LEU A 217 -0.32 -18.93 2.14
C LEU A 217 -0.89 -17.94 3.15
N TRP A 218 -1.32 -18.44 4.30
CA TRP A 218 -1.51 -17.65 5.51
C TRP A 218 -0.36 -17.95 6.46
N ALA A 219 0.49 -16.96 6.69
CA ALA A 219 1.62 -17.09 7.59
C ALA A 219 1.32 -16.35 8.89
N ASP A 220 1.23 -17.08 10.01
CA ASP A 220 1.12 -16.47 11.33
C ASP A 220 2.37 -15.64 11.61
N ARG A 221 2.18 -14.42 12.07
CA ARG A 221 3.25 -13.49 12.43
C ARG A 221 2.92 -12.84 13.76
N GLU A 222 3.95 -12.64 14.56
CA GLU A 222 3.81 -11.82 15.76
C GLU A 222 3.68 -10.33 15.36
N GLY A 223 2.83 -9.61 16.09
CA GLY A 223 2.64 -8.17 15.89
C GLY A 223 1.20 -7.74 16.00
N HIS A 224 0.94 -6.47 15.62
CA HIS A 224 -0.39 -5.88 15.67
C HIS A 224 -1.38 -6.61 14.74
N TYR A 225 -0.92 -6.97 13.55
CA TYR A 225 -1.66 -7.83 12.63
C TYR A 225 -1.10 -9.25 12.71
N LYS A 226 -1.93 -10.19 13.21
CA LYS A 226 -1.52 -11.56 13.59
C LYS A 226 -1.18 -12.48 12.42
N GLY A 227 -1.19 -12.00 11.18
CA GLY A 227 -0.89 -12.84 10.04
C GLY A 227 -0.54 -12.06 8.79
N ALA A 228 0.00 -12.78 7.82
CA ALA A 228 0.29 -12.27 6.49
C ALA A 228 -0.23 -13.23 5.42
N ALA A 229 -1.12 -12.73 4.57
CA ALA A 229 -1.57 -13.43 3.38
C ALA A 229 -0.55 -13.26 2.26
N VAL A 230 -0.26 -14.34 1.56
CA VAL A 230 0.46 -14.34 0.29
C VAL A 230 -0.40 -15.09 -0.71
N VAL A 231 -0.63 -14.51 -1.89
CA VAL A 231 -1.54 -15.06 -2.89
C VAL A 231 -0.91 -15.03 -4.27
N SER A 232 -1.04 -16.12 -5.02
CA SER A 232 -0.56 -16.16 -6.40
C SER A 232 -1.43 -15.31 -7.32
N ARG A 233 -0.88 -14.94 -8.48
CA ARG A 233 -1.65 -14.27 -9.53
C ARG A 233 -2.86 -15.12 -9.98
N ALA A 234 -2.71 -16.44 -10.04
CA ALA A 234 -3.80 -17.35 -10.40
C ALA A 234 -4.92 -17.35 -9.34
N PHE A 235 -4.56 -17.40 -8.05
CA PHE A 235 -5.52 -17.28 -6.96
C PHE A 235 -6.27 -15.95 -7.02
N THR A 236 -5.54 -14.85 -7.19
CA THR A 236 -6.12 -13.51 -7.30
C THR A 236 -7.08 -13.42 -8.49
N ALA A 237 -6.67 -13.90 -9.67
CA ALA A 237 -7.54 -13.91 -10.86
C ALA A 237 -8.86 -14.66 -10.62
N LYS A 238 -8.80 -15.83 -9.98
CA LYS A 238 -9.99 -16.60 -9.59
C LYS A 238 -10.88 -15.84 -8.61
N ALA A 239 -10.27 -15.15 -7.63
CA ALA A 239 -11.02 -14.36 -6.65
C ALA A 239 -11.71 -13.12 -7.27
N LEU A 240 -11.24 -12.63 -8.42
CA LEU A 240 -11.81 -11.49 -9.14
C LEU A 240 -12.87 -11.89 -10.18
N GLU A 241 -12.99 -13.17 -10.51
CA GLU A 241 -13.83 -13.66 -11.61
C GLU A 241 -15.28 -13.19 -11.47
N GLY A 242 -15.83 -12.58 -12.53
CA GLY A 242 -17.19 -12.05 -12.59
C GLY A 242 -17.43 -10.77 -11.77
N LEU A 243 -16.41 -10.21 -11.13
CA LEU A 243 -16.50 -8.96 -10.37
C LEU A 243 -15.69 -7.84 -11.02
N PHE A 244 -14.48 -8.16 -11.43
CA PHE A 244 -13.53 -7.16 -11.92
C PHE A 244 -12.80 -7.63 -13.17
N GLU A 245 -12.54 -6.68 -14.06
CA GLU A 245 -11.52 -6.79 -15.08
C GLU A 245 -10.18 -6.30 -14.50
N LEU A 246 -9.12 -7.10 -14.68
CA LEU A 246 -7.77 -6.74 -14.26
C LEU A 246 -7.12 -5.85 -15.32
N GLU A 247 -7.12 -4.52 -15.13
CA GLU A 247 -6.51 -3.56 -16.04
C GLU A 247 -4.97 -3.55 -15.95
N ARG A 248 -4.42 -3.74 -14.74
CA ARG A 248 -2.98 -3.77 -14.49
C ARG A 248 -2.63 -4.70 -13.34
N TYR A 249 -1.58 -5.47 -13.51
CA TYR A 249 -0.89 -6.20 -12.45
C TYR A 249 0.60 -5.89 -12.54
N ARG A 250 1.21 -5.39 -11.48
CA ARG A 250 2.62 -5.05 -11.43
C ARG A 250 3.30 -5.75 -10.26
N ASP A 251 4.25 -6.64 -10.58
CA ASP A 251 5.04 -7.35 -9.58
C ASP A 251 5.90 -6.35 -8.78
N ALA A 252 5.92 -6.51 -7.47
CA ALA A 252 6.67 -5.64 -6.53
C ALA A 252 6.45 -4.13 -6.80
N GLY A 253 5.29 -3.75 -7.31
CA GLY A 253 4.98 -2.38 -7.72
C GLY A 253 4.86 -1.40 -6.57
N TYR A 254 4.57 -1.88 -5.34
CA TYR A 254 4.44 -1.05 -4.15
C TYR A 254 5.14 -1.69 -2.95
N HIS A 255 6.31 -1.17 -2.55
CA HIS A 255 7.05 -1.63 -1.35
C HIS A 255 7.16 -3.16 -1.22
N GLN A 256 7.57 -3.86 -2.26
CA GLN A 256 7.66 -5.33 -2.36
C GLN A 256 6.29 -6.05 -2.39
N GLN A 257 5.18 -5.32 -2.48
CA GLN A 257 3.87 -5.88 -2.75
C GLN A 257 3.53 -5.72 -4.22
N ASP A 258 2.77 -6.65 -4.75
CA ASP A 258 2.21 -6.52 -6.09
C ASP A 258 1.04 -5.54 -6.05
N ASP A 259 0.95 -4.66 -7.04
CA ASP A 259 -0.13 -3.69 -7.14
C ASP A 259 -1.07 -4.01 -8.33
N LEU A 260 -2.35 -3.84 -8.10
CA LEU A 260 -3.40 -4.19 -9.03
C LEU A 260 -4.31 -2.98 -9.27
N ILE A 261 -4.63 -2.73 -10.55
CA ILE A 261 -5.75 -1.88 -10.93
C ILE A 261 -6.85 -2.76 -11.51
N LEU A 262 -8.02 -2.69 -10.89
CA LEU A 262 -9.20 -3.48 -11.18
C LEU A 262 -10.30 -2.55 -11.64
N ARG A 263 -11.07 -2.93 -12.66
CA ARG A 263 -12.26 -2.19 -13.10
C ARG A 263 -13.51 -3.01 -12.82
N ARG A 264 -14.48 -2.43 -12.10
CA ARG A 264 -15.79 -3.04 -11.85
C ARG A 264 -16.50 -3.36 -13.17
N VAL A 265 -16.93 -4.61 -13.40
CA VAL A 265 -17.71 -5.06 -14.55
C VAL A 265 -19.20 -5.09 -14.23
#